data_8e5e87d77dd7e8d5e0472acc37d00c7e
#
_entry.id   8e5e87d77dd7e8d5e0472acc37d00c7e
#
_cell.length_a   1.000
_cell.length_b   1.000
_cell.length_c   1.000
_cell.angle_alpha   90.00
_cell.angle_beta   90.00
_cell.angle_gamma   90.00
#
_symmetry.space_group_name_H-M   'P 1'
#
loop_
_entity.id
_entity.type
_entity.pdbx_description
1 polymer ?
#
loop_
_entity_poly.entity_id
_entity_poly.type
_entity_poly.pdbx_seq_one_letter_code
_entity_poly.pdbx_strand_id
1 'polypeptide(L)'
;MNVKFKMPKLSNLLKKSWASELLMTFLGTTISIVLTFGTATWVEHRQQMKNRRQTAMMVISNINVFGENMRYIDSTLVKWSSTLRYIAELPRDSVLNLSTDDANAFLSAMFGAMLLQRDKTAENIFTSDISTWRDVGNLRFISGVGECYSFINDIEKNYRIQLERKGELRQRFFEDYYNEQMTGGECVAALLDMKGTKYFINDFTGSFVYYFEESINNLLQMNRINMQLIGVTPEEVMNFIKAGEQPLQ
;
A
#
# COMPACT_ATOMS: atom_id res chain seq x y z
N MET A 1 -94.28 36.42 -16.79
CA MET A 1 -93.56 36.73 -15.55
C MET A 1 -92.15 36.18 -15.72
N ASN A 2 -91.17 37.02 -16.26
CA ASN A 2 -89.82 36.57 -16.55
C ASN A 2 -88.89 36.94 -15.39
N VAL A 3 -88.58 35.96 -14.58
CA VAL A 3 -87.59 36.09 -13.49
C VAL A 3 -86.17 35.94 -14.12
N LYS A 4 -85.47 37.05 -14.33
CA LYS A 4 -84.04 37.03 -14.70
C LYS A 4 -83.19 36.73 -13.47
N PHE A 5 -82.71 35.49 -13.34
CA PHE A 5 -81.65 35.14 -12.41
C PHE A 5 -80.36 35.81 -12.83
N LYS A 6 -79.90 36.84 -12.12
CA LYS A 6 -78.57 37.41 -12.22
C LYS A 6 -77.60 36.51 -11.49
N MET A 7 -76.85 35.67 -12.20
CA MET A 7 -75.72 34.99 -11.59
C MET A 7 -74.73 36.04 -11.13
N PRO A 8 -74.20 35.98 -9.91
CA PRO A 8 -73.12 36.83 -9.48
C PRO A 8 -71.91 36.45 -10.25
N LYS A 9 -71.15 37.43 -10.78
CA LYS A 9 -69.89 37.24 -11.48
C LYS A 9 -68.89 36.56 -10.52
N LEU A 10 -68.48 35.30 -10.80
CA LEU A 10 -67.48 34.49 -10.04
C LEU A 10 -66.16 35.21 -9.91
N SER A 11 -65.95 36.23 -10.71
CA SER A 11 -64.70 37.02 -10.74
C SER A 11 -64.38 37.87 -9.50
N ASN A 12 -65.41 38.10 -8.64
CA ASN A 12 -65.24 38.93 -7.45
C ASN A 12 -65.12 38.15 -6.14
N LEU A 13 -65.14 36.79 -6.20
CA LEU A 13 -65.00 35.91 -5.04
C LEU A 13 -63.57 35.44 -4.84
N LEU A 14 -62.72 35.61 -5.80
CA LEU A 14 -61.27 35.48 -5.63
C LEU A 14 -60.71 36.75 -5.00
N LYS A 15 -61.06 36.99 -3.75
CA LYS A 15 -60.43 38.04 -2.96
C LYS A 15 -58.94 37.82 -3.06
N LYS A 16 -58.21 38.85 -3.44
CA LYS A 16 -56.77 38.96 -3.59
C LYS A 16 -55.97 38.37 -2.42
N SER A 17 -56.61 38.26 -1.24
CA SER A 17 -56.04 37.65 -0.02
C SER A 17 -55.94 36.13 -0.10
N TRP A 18 -56.95 35.40 -0.61
CA TRP A 18 -56.93 33.93 -0.65
C TRP A 18 -55.89 33.39 -1.66
N ALA A 19 -55.76 34.01 -2.82
CA ALA A 19 -54.78 33.66 -3.80
C ALA A 19 -53.34 33.93 -3.30
N SER A 20 -53.15 35.03 -2.54
CA SER A 20 -51.86 35.33 -1.92
C SER A 20 -51.50 34.38 -0.78
N GLU A 21 -52.48 33.96 0.02
CA GLU A 21 -52.25 32.95 1.08
C GLU A 21 -51.92 31.58 0.52
N LEU A 22 -52.60 31.15 -0.56
CA LEU A 22 -52.33 29.91 -1.26
C LEU A 22 -50.95 29.93 -1.89
N LEU A 23 -50.57 31.05 -2.53
CA LEU A 23 -49.28 31.23 -3.14
C LEU A 23 -48.16 31.25 -2.11
N MET A 24 -48.35 31.91 -0.96
CA MET A 24 -47.38 31.92 0.14
C MET A 24 -47.24 30.54 0.78
N THR A 25 -48.33 29.81 0.97
CA THR A 25 -48.29 28.44 1.50
C THR A 25 -47.58 27.49 0.51
N PHE A 26 -47.87 27.61 -0.79
CA PHE A 26 -47.20 26.83 -1.84
C PHE A 26 -45.70 27.14 -1.93
N LEU A 27 -45.34 28.43 -1.92
CA LEU A 27 -43.96 28.85 -1.91
C LEU A 27 -43.23 28.37 -0.63
N GLY A 28 -43.87 28.52 0.54
CA GLY A 28 -43.30 28.07 1.81
C GLY A 28 -43.05 26.56 1.84
N THR A 29 -44.03 25.76 1.38
CA THR A 29 -43.86 24.29 1.30
C THR A 29 -42.82 23.90 0.26
N THR A 30 -42.80 24.55 -0.92
CA THR A 30 -41.83 24.28 -1.96
C THR A 30 -40.42 24.63 -1.49
N ILE A 31 -40.21 25.77 -0.85
CA ILE A 31 -38.93 26.18 -0.25
C ILE A 31 -38.49 25.20 0.84
N SER A 32 -39.43 24.79 1.73
CA SER A 32 -39.16 23.81 2.77
C SER A 32 -38.72 22.46 2.19
N ILE A 33 -39.41 21.98 1.15
CA ILE A 33 -39.07 20.74 0.45
C ILE A 33 -37.68 20.85 -0.20
N VAL A 34 -37.45 21.94 -0.94
CA VAL A 34 -36.16 22.17 -1.60
C VAL A 34 -35.02 22.31 -0.59
N LEU A 35 -35.23 23.01 0.52
CA LEU A 35 -34.23 23.11 1.59
C LEU A 35 -33.98 21.77 2.25
N THR A 36 -35.04 21.01 2.56
CA THR A 36 -34.89 19.72 3.27
C THR A 36 -34.22 18.69 2.37
N PHE A 37 -34.70 18.48 1.16
CA PHE A 37 -34.12 17.50 0.26
C PHE A 37 -32.79 17.97 -0.34
N GLY A 38 -32.65 19.27 -0.65
CA GLY A 38 -31.39 19.84 -1.16
C GLY A 38 -30.26 19.76 -0.14
N THR A 39 -30.56 20.06 1.15
CA THR A 39 -29.55 19.94 2.22
C THR A 39 -29.21 18.49 2.53
N ALA A 40 -30.18 17.59 2.57
CA ALA A 40 -29.93 16.15 2.77
C ALA A 40 -29.05 15.59 1.66
N THR A 41 -29.39 15.83 0.40
CA THR A 41 -28.57 15.39 -0.76
C THR A 41 -27.17 15.99 -0.74
N TRP A 42 -27.06 17.27 -0.37
CA TRP A 42 -25.76 17.94 -0.26
C TRP A 42 -24.89 17.35 0.88
N VAL A 43 -25.48 17.07 2.04
CA VAL A 43 -24.78 16.44 3.17
C VAL A 43 -24.34 15.03 2.81
N GLU A 44 -25.24 14.23 2.20
CA GLU A 44 -24.91 12.89 1.72
C GLU A 44 -23.78 12.90 0.71
N HIS A 45 -23.84 13.79 -0.28
CA HIS A 45 -22.78 13.93 -1.27
C HIS A 45 -21.43 14.31 -0.64
N ARG A 46 -21.45 15.24 0.31
CA ARG A 46 -20.24 15.66 1.05
C ARG A 46 -19.67 14.51 1.89
N GLN A 47 -20.52 13.71 2.52
CA GLN A 47 -20.09 12.54 3.29
C GLN A 47 -19.52 11.46 2.38
N GLN A 48 -20.14 11.20 1.24
CA GLN A 48 -19.62 10.28 0.24
C GLN A 48 -18.25 10.71 -0.29
N MET A 49 -18.07 11.99 -0.62
CA MET A 49 -16.78 12.52 -1.06
C MET A 49 -15.70 12.38 0.02
N LYS A 50 -16.05 12.61 1.30
CA LYS A 50 -15.14 12.40 2.42
C LYS A 50 -14.74 10.93 2.57
N ASN A 51 -15.71 10.02 2.52
CA ASN A 51 -15.47 8.58 2.62
C ASN A 51 -14.59 8.08 1.48
N ARG A 52 -14.85 8.51 0.24
CA ARG A 52 -14.03 8.19 -0.94
C ARG A 52 -12.58 8.62 -0.75
N ARG A 53 -12.37 9.87 -0.30
CA ARG A 53 -11.01 10.37 -0.03
C ARG A 53 -10.33 9.58 1.07
N GLN A 54 -11.02 9.23 2.15
CA GLN A 54 -10.46 8.42 3.24
C GLN A 54 -10.05 7.03 2.76
N THR A 55 -10.89 6.36 1.96
CA THR A 55 -10.59 5.04 1.40
C THR A 55 -9.39 5.10 0.44
N ALA A 56 -9.33 6.12 -0.42
CA ALA A 56 -8.19 6.33 -1.30
C ALA A 56 -6.89 6.62 -0.51
N MET A 57 -6.97 7.42 0.56
CA MET A 57 -5.85 7.70 1.46
C MET A 57 -5.35 6.43 2.16
N MET A 58 -6.26 5.59 2.64
CA MET A 58 -5.93 4.31 3.28
C MET A 58 -5.10 3.42 2.34
N VAL A 59 -5.52 3.28 1.10
CA VAL A 59 -4.83 2.46 0.09
C VAL A 59 -3.46 3.03 -0.25
N ILE A 60 -3.37 4.33 -0.55
CA ILE A 60 -2.11 5.01 -0.84
C ILE A 60 -1.13 4.87 0.34
N SER A 61 -1.62 5.09 1.56
CA SER A 61 -0.82 4.98 2.78
C SER A 61 -0.30 3.56 2.98
N ASN A 62 -1.13 2.55 2.77
CA ASN A 62 -0.74 1.15 2.87
C ASN A 62 0.39 0.79 1.87
N ILE A 63 0.27 1.22 0.61
CA ILE A 63 1.30 1.03 -0.41
C ILE A 63 2.60 1.77 -0.01
N ASN A 64 2.47 2.99 0.50
CA ASN A 64 3.62 3.79 0.91
C ASN A 64 4.37 3.15 2.08
N VAL A 65 3.64 2.72 3.12
CA VAL A 65 4.21 2.03 4.30
C VAL A 65 4.94 0.75 3.86
N PHE A 66 4.33 -0.03 2.97
CA PHE A 66 5.00 -1.21 2.43
C PHE A 66 6.31 -0.84 1.72
N GLY A 67 6.30 0.16 0.84
CA GLY A 67 7.49 0.60 0.12
C GLY A 67 8.61 1.08 1.04
N GLU A 68 8.30 1.86 2.08
CA GLU A 68 9.29 2.32 3.06
C GLU A 68 9.84 1.17 3.92
N ASN A 69 9.01 0.20 4.31
CA ASN A 69 9.47 -1.01 4.99
C ASN A 69 10.43 -1.82 4.10
N MET A 70 10.14 -1.90 2.80
CA MET A 70 11.03 -2.58 1.85
C MET A 70 12.37 -1.85 1.70
N ARG A 71 12.42 -0.53 1.74
CA ARG A 71 13.68 0.24 1.77
C ARG A 71 14.57 -0.12 2.96
N TYR A 72 13.96 -0.33 4.13
CA TYR A 72 14.71 -0.78 5.29
C TYR A 72 15.33 -2.18 5.07
N ILE A 73 14.55 -3.10 4.51
CA ILE A 73 15.04 -4.44 4.12
C ILE A 73 16.16 -4.31 3.09
N ASP A 74 15.96 -3.51 2.04
CA ASP A 74 16.92 -3.27 0.99
C ASP A 74 18.27 -2.79 1.52
N SER A 75 18.27 -1.84 2.45
CA SER A 75 19.49 -1.35 3.08
C SER A 75 20.30 -2.45 3.77
N THR A 76 19.64 -3.46 4.30
CA THR A 76 20.26 -4.64 4.92
C THR A 76 20.76 -5.61 3.85
N LEU A 77 19.96 -5.84 2.79
CA LEU A 77 20.36 -6.71 1.68
C LEU A 77 21.61 -6.19 0.95
N VAL A 78 21.71 -4.86 0.77
CA VAL A 78 22.92 -4.22 0.21
C VAL A 78 24.14 -4.47 1.07
N LYS A 79 24.04 -4.34 2.41
CA LYS A 79 25.13 -4.67 3.33
C LYS A 79 25.52 -6.13 3.24
N TRP A 80 24.55 -7.03 3.24
CA TRP A 80 24.79 -8.46 3.09
C TRP A 80 25.46 -8.79 1.74
N SER A 81 24.98 -8.17 0.66
CA SER A 81 25.56 -8.32 -0.67
C SER A 81 27.05 -7.93 -0.69
N SER A 82 27.38 -6.79 -0.09
CA SER A 82 28.78 -6.32 -0.01
C SER A 82 29.67 -7.30 0.78
N THR A 83 29.20 -7.78 1.92
CA THR A 83 29.92 -8.76 2.75
C THR A 83 30.13 -10.08 2.02
N LEU A 84 29.06 -10.61 1.39
CA LEU A 84 29.12 -11.87 0.66
C LEU A 84 30.08 -11.80 -0.52
N ARG A 85 30.05 -10.70 -1.30
CA ARG A 85 30.96 -10.51 -2.44
C ARG A 85 32.39 -10.40 -1.98
N TYR A 86 32.69 -9.56 -0.99
CA TYR A 86 34.02 -9.35 -0.47
C TYR A 86 34.64 -10.66 0.00
N ILE A 87 33.98 -11.43 0.84
CA ILE A 87 34.51 -12.66 1.43
C ILE A 87 34.62 -13.79 0.39
N ALA A 88 33.69 -13.89 -0.56
CA ALA A 88 33.71 -14.89 -1.61
C ALA A 88 34.90 -14.72 -2.62
N GLU A 89 35.45 -13.50 -2.71
CA GLU A 89 36.60 -13.17 -3.56
C GLU A 89 37.95 -13.36 -2.84
N LEU A 90 37.96 -13.59 -1.52
CA LEU A 90 39.17 -13.78 -0.76
C LEU A 90 39.88 -15.12 -1.13
N PRO A 91 41.23 -15.16 -1.10
CA PRO A 91 41.97 -16.41 -1.15
C PRO A 91 41.59 -17.34 0.00
N ARG A 92 41.63 -18.66 -0.22
CA ARG A 92 41.21 -19.65 0.77
C ARG A 92 41.89 -19.49 2.14
N ASP A 93 43.21 -19.24 2.14
CA ASP A 93 43.97 -19.03 3.36
C ASP A 93 43.49 -17.81 4.16
N SER A 94 43.07 -16.75 3.48
CA SER A 94 42.47 -15.58 4.11
C SER A 94 41.09 -15.89 4.69
N VAL A 95 40.29 -16.71 4.00
CA VAL A 95 38.99 -17.15 4.50
C VAL A 95 39.13 -18.00 5.78
N LEU A 96 40.08 -18.92 5.83
CA LEU A 96 40.33 -19.74 7.01
C LEU A 96 40.78 -18.93 8.24
N ASN A 97 41.46 -17.78 7.98
CA ASN A 97 41.94 -16.86 9.01
C ASN A 97 41.00 -15.63 9.25
N LEU A 98 39.73 -15.71 8.85
CA LEU A 98 38.79 -14.65 9.10
C LEU A 98 38.64 -14.36 10.60
N SER A 99 38.44 -13.08 10.94
CA SER A 99 38.04 -12.71 12.28
C SER A 99 36.67 -13.32 12.63
N THR A 100 36.41 -13.50 13.90
CA THR A 100 35.09 -13.98 14.37
C THR A 100 33.97 -13.06 13.88
N ASP A 101 34.23 -11.76 13.85
CA ASP A 101 33.19 -10.75 13.43
C ASP A 101 32.92 -10.87 11.93
N ASP A 102 33.98 -11.02 11.09
CA ASP A 102 33.78 -11.17 9.64
C ASP A 102 33.11 -12.50 9.28
N ALA A 103 33.49 -13.59 9.97
CA ALA A 103 32.85 -14.88 9.78
C ALA A 103 31.34 -14.81 10.18
N ASN A 104 31.04 -14.21 11.34
CA ASN A 104 29.65 -14.00 11.77
C ASN A 104 28.85 -13.09 10.82
N ALA A 105 29.49 -12.04 10.28
CA ALA A 105 28.87 -11.17 9.30
C ALA A 105 28.52 -11.94 8.01
N PHE A 106 29.41 -12.80 7.52
CA PHE A 106 29.16 -13.66 6.36
C PHE A 106 28.04 -14.67 6.63
N LEU A 107 28.09 -15.38 7.76
CA LEU A 107 27.07 -16.35 8.14
C LEU A 107 25.69 -15.68 8.32
N SER A 108 25.66 -14.47 8.90
CA SER A 108 24.46 -13.67 9.02
C SER A 108 23.91 -13.25 7.66
N ALA A 109 24.78 -12.89 6.71
CA ALA A 109 24.38 -12.56 5.36
C ALA A 109 23.88 -13.79 4.57
N MET A 110 24.49 -14.96 4.77
CA MET A 110 24.07 -16.21 4.13
C MET A 110 22.76 -16.76 4.67
N PHE A 111 22.56 -16.74 5.99
CA PHE A 111 21.45 -17.43 6.64
C PHE A 111 20.40 -16.50 7.26
N GLY A 112 20.73 -15.20 7.34
CA GLY A 112 19.83 -14.20 7.90
C GLY A 112 18.56 -14.04 7.05
N ALA A 113 17.45 -13.86 7.74
CA ALA A 113 16.15 -13.57 7.15
C ALA A 113 15.57 -12.33 7.82
N MET A 114 15.05 -11.42 7.03
CA MET A 114 14.23 -10.32 7.54
C MET A 114 12.76 -10.66 7.31
N LEU A 115 11.95 -10.46 8.36
CA LEU A 115 10.52 -10.71 8.26
C LEU A 115 9.87 -9.61 7.44
N LEU A 116 9.21 -10.01 6.38
CA LEU A 116 8.39 -9.14 5.57
C LEU A 116 6.99 -9.12 6.20
N GLN A 117 6.69 -8.02 6.89
CA GLN A 117 5.35 -7.80 7.46
C GLN A 117 4.54 -6.91 6.51
N ARG A 118 3.34 -7.37 6.18
CA ARG A 118 2.38 -6.64 5.35
C ARG A 118 0.99 -6.71 5.94
N ASP A 119 0.39 -5.55 6.14
CA ASP A 119 -1.03 -5.44 6.39
C ASP A 119 -1.81 -5.55 5.06
N LYS A 120 -2.59 -6.62 4.91
CA LYS A 120 -3.43 -6.88 3.72
C LYS A 120 -4.83 -6.28 3.83
N THR A 121 -5.15 -5.60 4.92
CA THR A 121 -6.50 -5.06 5.15
C THR A 121 -6.93 -4.11 4.04
N ALA A 122 -6.06 -3.15 3.68
CA ALA A 122 -6.35 -2.18 2.62
C ALA A 122 -6.49 -2.83 1.24
N GLU A 123 -5.65 -3.82 0.92
CA GLU A 123 -5.74 -4.61 -0.31
C GLU A 123 -7.03 -5.42 -0.37
N ASN A 124 -7.39 -6.10 0.73
CA ASN A 124 -8.61 -6.89 0.81
C ASN A 124 -9.86 -6.00 0.64
N ILE A 125 -9.89 -4.83 1.27
CA ILE A 125 -10.97 -3.85 1.06
C ILE A 125 -10.99 -3.39 -0.40
N PHE A 126 -9.82 -3.10 -0.98
CA PHE A 126 -9.72 -2.68 -2.37
C PHE A 126 -10.24 -3.75 -3.33
N THR A 127 -9.93 -5.01 -3.11
CA THR A 127 -10.32 -6.12 -4.01
C THR A 127 -11.74 -6.61 -3.80
N SER A 128 -12.31 -6.49 -2.59
CA SER A 128 -13.64 -7.01 -2.24
C SER A 128 -14.78 -6.06 -2.56
N ASP A 129 -14.54 -4.75 -2.59
CA ASP A 129 -15.59 -3.74 -2.76
C ASP A 129 -15.39 -2.86 -4.01
N ILE A 130 -15.60 -3.48 -5.18
CA ILE A 130 -15.58 -2.79 -6.47
C ILE A 130 -16.63 -1.67 -6.54
N SER A 131 -17.74 -1.78 -5.78
CA SER A 131 -18.79 -0.77 -5.78
C SER A 131 -18.32 0.56 -5.19
N THR A 132 -17.61 0.53 -4.07
CA THR A 132 -16.98 1.70 -3.45
C THR A 132 -15.99 2.39 -4.40
N TRP A 133 -15.25 1.60 -5.19
CA TRP A 133 -14.26 2.15 -6.13
C TRP A 133 -14.88 2.73 -7.39
N ARG A 134 -16.00 2.18 -7.88
CA ARG A 134 -16.74 2.76 -9.01
C ARG A 134 -17.11 4.21 -8.74
N ASP A 135 -17.42 4.52 -7.51
CA ASP A 135 -17.80 5.85 -7.06
C ASP A 135 -16.61 6.82 -6.92
N VAL A 136 -15.37 6.36 -6.86
CA VAL A 136 -14.17 7.23 -6.88
C VAL A 136 -14.04 7.94 -8.24
N GLY A 137 -14.65 7.39 -9.30
CA GLY A 137 -14.80 8.06 -10.61
C GLY A 137 -13.50 8.20 -11.42
N ASN A 138 -12.34 7.78 -10.88
CA ASN A 138 -11.07 7.84 -11.57
C ASN A 138 -10.54 6.43 -11.87
N LEU A 139 -10.88 5.92 -13.06
CA LEU A 139 -10.46 4.59 -13.50
C LEU A 139 -8.93 4.43 -13.56
N ARG A 140 -8.18 5.50 -13.87
CA ARG A 140 -6.71 5.46 -13.88
C ARG A 140 -6.16 5.23 -12.47
N PHE A 141 -6.74 5.88 -11.48
CA PHE A 141 -6.37 5.67 -10.07
C PHE A 141 -6.63 4.21 -9.65
N ILE A 142 -7.81 3.68 -9.97
CA ILE A 142 -8.19 2.30 -9.62
C ILE A 142 -7.22 1.30 -10.28
N SER A 143 -6.94 1.47 -11.58
CA SER A 143 -5.97 0.63 -12.30
C SER A 143 -4.58 0.73 -11.69
N GLY A 144 -4.10 1.95 -11.43
CA GLY A 144 -2.78 2.19 -10.85
C GLY A 144 -2.61 1.59 -9.45
N VAL A 145 -3.65 1.61 -8.62
CA VAL A 145 -3.66 0.92 -7.32
C VAL A 145 -3.61 -0.59 -7.50
N GLY A 146 -4.40 -1.14 -8.42
CA GLY A 146 -4.37 -2.57 -8.75
C GLY A 146 -2.99 -3.03 -9.22
N GLU A 147 -2.34 -2.24 -10.08
CA GLU A 147 -0.97 -2.47 -10.53
C GLU A 147 0.03 -2.43 -9.36
N CYS A 148 -0.09 -1.46 -8.44
CA CYS A 148 0.74 -1.43 -7.24
C CYS A 148 0.60 -2.70 -6.40
N TYR A 149 -0.62 -3.20 -6.16
CA TYR A 149 -0.81 -4.43 -5.39
C TYR A 149 -0.30 -5.67 -6.11
N SER A 150 -0.47 -5.76 -7.42
CA SER A 150 0.15 -6.83 -8.22
C SER A 150 1.68 -6.80 -8.08
N PHE A 151 2.27 -5.62 -8.17
CA PHE A 151 3.70 -5.43 -8.06
C PHE A 151 4.24 -5.74 -6.65
N ILE A 152 3.50 -5.39 -5.61
CA ILE A 152 3.79 -5.78 -4.23
C ILE A 152 3.82 -7.32 -4.09
N ASN A 153 2.85 -8.02 -4.67
CA ASN A 153 2.80 -9.48 -4.64
C ASN A 153 4.01 -10.11 -5.35
N ASP A 154 4.50 -9.51 -6.44
CA ASP A 154 5.70 -9.96 -7.14
C ASP A 154 6.96 -9.72 -6.31
N ILE A 155 7.09 -8.57 -5.64
CA ILE A 155 8.20 -8.28 -4.72
C ILE A 155 8.22 -9.32 -3.58
N GLU A 156 7.08 -9.57 -2.93
CA GLU A 156 6.95 -10.56 -1.85
C GLU A 156 7.33 -11.96 -2.33
N LYS A 157 6.85 -12.36 -3.50
CA LYS A 157 7.15 -13.68 -4.08
C LYS A 157 8.63 -13.85 -4.35
N ASN A 158 9.27 -12.87 -4.99
CA ASN A 158 10.69 -12.92 -5.32
C ASN A 158 11.56 -12.93 -4.05
N TYR A 159 11.20 -12.13 -3.04
CA TYR A 159 11.88 -12.14 -1.76
C TYR A 159 11.76 -13.51 -1.06
N ARG A 160 10.57 -14.11 -1.06
CA ARG A 160 10.33 -15.44 -0.48
C ARG A 160 11.18 -16.52 -1.16
N ILE A 161 11.29 -16.51 -2.49
CA ILE A 161 12.15 -17.45 -3.23
C ILE A 161 13.61 -17.35 -2.74
N GLN A 162 14.12 -16.14 -2.48
CA GLN A 162 15.48 -15.98 -1.97
C GLN A 162 15.61 -16.50 -0.54
N LEU A 163 14.61 -16.32 0.32
CA LEU A 163 14.61 -16.89 1.67
C LEU A 163 14.57 -18.42 1.65
N GLU A 164 13.80 -19.01 0.77
CA GLU A 164 13.72 -20.47 0.58
C GLU A 164 15.09 -21.02 0.16
N ARG A 165 15.75 -20.39 -0.83
CA ARG A 165 17.11 -20.78 -1.25
C ARG A 165 18.14 -20.69 -0.12
N LYS A 166 18.09 -19.62 0.69
CA LYS A 166 18.94 -19.49 1.89
C LYS A 166 18.65 -20.62 2.88
N GLY A 167 17.38 -20.95 3.08
CA GLY A 167 16.95 -22.05 3.95
C GLY A 167 17.50 -23.39 3.51
N GLU A 168 17.44 -23.71 2.21
CA GLU A 168 17.97 -24.94 1.63
C GLU A 168 19.50 -25.02 1.76
N LEU A 169 20.22 -23.91 1.52
CA LEU A 169 21.67 -23.86 1.71
C LEU A 169 22.05 -24.05 3.17
N ARG A 170 21.32 -23.41 4.09
CA ARG A 170 21.49 -23.55 5.53
C ARG A 170 21.31 -25.00 5.98
N GLN A 171 20.20 -25.62 5.56
CA GLN A 171 19.89 -27.00 5.91
C GLN A 171 21.01 -27.94 5.47
N ARG A 172 21.40 -27.91 4.20
CA ARG A 172 22.50 -28.74 3.66
C ARG A 172 23.82 -28.50 4.37
N PHE A 173 24.12 -27.24 4.71
CA PHE A 173 25.35 -26.93 5.44
C PHE A 173 25.39 -27.62 6.80
N PHE A 174 24.31 -27.55 7.57
CA PHE A 174 24.27 -28.16 8.90
C PHE A 174 24.18 -29.71 8.86
N GLU A 175 23.57 -30.28 7.83
CA GLU A 175 23.45 -31.74 7.68
C GLU A 175 24.76 -32.38 7.17
N ASP A 176 25.45 -31.77 6.21
CA ASP A 176 26.53 -32.42 5.46
C ASP A 176 27.95 -31.92 5.80
N TYR A 177 28.06 -30.69 6.33
CA TYR A 177 29.35 -30.00 6.42
C TYR A 177 29.72 -29.53 7.83
N TYR A 178 28.74 -29.15 8.63
CA TYR A 178 28.95 -28.54 9.95
C TYR A 178 29.44 -29.52 10.98
N ASN A 179 30.49 -29.12 11.72
CA ASN A 179 31.00 -29.81 12.91
C ASN A 179 31.21 -28.78 14.01
N GLU A 180 30.79 -29.10 15.24
CA GLU A 180 30.85 -28.22 16.42
C GLU A 180 32.27 -27.72 16.76
N GLN A 181 33.31 -28.38 16.25
CA GLN A 181 34.72 -28.00 16.46
C GLN A 181 35.24 -26.97 15.42
N MET A 182 34.45 -26.66 14.39
CA MET A 182 34.85 -25.73 13.33
C MET A 182 34.94 -24.30 13.85
N THR A 183 36.02 -23.61 13.46
CA THR A 183 36.14 -22.17 13.62
C THR A 183 35.18 -21.45 12.65
N GLY A 184 34.94 -20.16 12.87
CA GLY A 184 34.11 -19.36 11.97
C GLY A 184 34.68 -19.33 10.53
N GLY A 185 36.00 -19.22 10.37
CA GLY A 185 36.68 -19.26 9.06
C GLY A 185 36.51 -20.60 8.35
N GLU A 186 36.60 -21.70 9.09
CA GLU A 186 36.37 -23.06 8.54
C GLU A 186 34.92 -23.25 8.10
N CYS A 187 33.94 -22.72 8.86
CA CYS A 187 32.50 -22.72 8.46
C CYS A 187 32.31 -21.95 7.15
N VAL A 188 32.93 -20.78 7.03
CA VAL A 188 32.81 -19.96 5.79
C VAL A 188 33.47 -20.67 4.62
N ALA A 189 34.68 -21.26 4.81
CA ALA A 189 35.35 -22.01 3.78
C ALA A 189 34.54 -23.21 3.29
N ALA A 190 33.99 -23.99 4.22
CA ALA A 190 33.12 -25.12 3.88
C ALA A 190 31.85 -24.69 3.12
N LEU A 191 31.25 -23.57 3.50
CA LEU A 191 30.13 -22.99 2.76
C LEU A 191 30.49 -22.58 1.35
N LEU A 192 31.63 -21.91 1.16
CA LEU A 192 32.12 -21.49 -0.16
C LEU A 192 32.46 -22.67 -1.08
N ASP A 193 32.91 -23.80 -0.51
CA ASP A 193 33.21 -25.05 -1.24
C ASP A 193 31.90 -25.84 -1.55
N MET A 194 30.81 -25.60 -0.82
CA MET A 194 29.56 -26.30 -1.04
C MET A 194 28.97 -25.98 -2.42
N LYS A 195 28.51 -27.02 -3.12
CA LYS A 195 27.92 -26.89 -4.45
C LYS A 195 26.70 -25.97 -4.43
N GLY A 196 26.73 -24.96 -5.27
CA GLY A 196 25.64 -23.99 -5.45
C GLY A 196 25.78 -22.71 -4.63
N THR A 197 26.64 -22.66 -3.61
CA THR A 197 26.83 -21.44 -2.78
C THR A 197 27.35 -20.27 -3.61
N LYS A 198 28.40 -20.49 -4.43
CA LYS A 198 28.95 -19.43 -5.30
C LYS A 198 27.91 -18.94 -6.31
N TYR A 199 27.11 -19.84 -6.86
CA TYR A 199 26.05 -19.46 -7.77
C TYR A 199 25.00 -18.61 -7.04
N PHE A 200 24.58 -19.03 -5.83
CA PHE A 200 23.67 -18.25 -5.01
C PHE A 200 24.21 -16.85 -4.70
N ILE A 201 25.48 -16.76 -4.26
CA ILE A 201 26.13 -15.47 -3.95
C ILE A 201 26.11 -14.56 -5.18
N ASN A 202 26.50 -15.08 -6.34
CA ASN A 202 26.51 -14.29 -7.59
C ASN A 202 25.12 -13.83 -8.01
N ASP A 203 24.11 -14.69 -7.93
CA ASP A 203 22.71 -14.33 -8.23
C ASP A 203 22.18 -13.29 -7.23
N PHE A 204 22.42 -13.52 -5.94
CA PHE A 204 21.97 -12.62 -4.88
C PHE A 204 22.61 -11.24 -4.99
N THR A 205 23.94 -11.18 -5.15
CA THR A 205 24.70 -9.91 -5.17
C THR A 205 24.66 -9.19 -6.51
N GLY A 206 24.54 -9.92 -7.62
CA GLY A 206 24.56 -9.36 -8.96
C GLY A 206 23.17 -8.98 -9.48
N SER A 207 22.18 -9.80 -9.22
CA SER A 207 20.85 -9.63 -9.82
C SER A 207 19.80 -9.29 -8.80
N PHE A 208 19.63 -10.11 -7.75
CA PHE A 208 18.49 -9.98 -6.85
C PHE A 208 18.46 -8.64 -6.12
N VAL A 209 19.56 -8.23 -5.48
CA VAL A 209 19.60 -6.96 -4.71
C VAL A 209 19.34 -5.76 -5.62
N TYR A 210 19.92 -5.74 -6.81
CA TYR A 210 19.70 -4.68 -7.79
C TYR A 210 18.22 -4.58 -8.22
N TYR A 211 17.62 -5.70 -8.63
CA TYR A 211 16.20 -5.71 -9.04
C TYR A 211 15.24 -5.47 -7.89
N PHE A 212 15.63 -5.81 -6.67
CA PHE A 212 14.82 -5.54 -5.47
C PHE A 212 14.73 -4.03 -5.21
N GLU A 213 15.87 -3.32 -5.24
CA GLU A 213 15.93 -1.86 -5.12
C GLU A 213 15.13 -1.17 -6.24
N GLU A 214 15.33 -1.58 -7.50
CA GLU A 214 14.61 -1.04 -8.64
C GLU A 214 13.09 -1.24 -8.49
N SER A 215 12.67 -2.42 -8.03
CA SER A 215 11.27 -2.74 -7.80
C SER A 215 10.64 -1.82 -6.75
N ILE A 216 11.32 -1.56 -5.65
CA ILE A 216 10.84 -0.64 -4.61
C ILE A 216 10.70 0.78 -5.15
N ASN A 217 11.68 1.27 -5.89
CA ASN A 217 11.66 2.60 -6.47
C ASN A 217 10.51 2.75 -7.48
N ASN A 218 10.29 1.75 -8.32
CA ASN A 218 9.17 1.72 -9.26
C ASN A 218 7.81 1.72 -8.55
N LEU A 219 7.63 0.90 -7.50
CA LEU A 219 6.42 0.88 -6.69
C LEU A 219 6.11 2.26 -6.09
N LEU A 220 7.11 2.90 -5.49
CA LEU A 220 6.93 4.22 -4.87
C LEU A 220 6.66 5.31 -5.91
N GLN A 221 7.24 5.20 -7.10
CA GLN A 221 6.94 6.10 -8.21
C GLN A 221 5.50 5.92 -8.71
N MET A 222 5.04 4.69 -8.90
CA MET A 222 3.65 4.38 -9.26
C MET A 222 2.68 4.93 -8.22
N ASN A 223 2.98 4.77 -6.93
CA ASN A 223 2.15 5.31 -5.86
C ASN A 223 2.12 6.84 -5.85
N ARG A 224 3.22 7.53 -6.19
CA ARG A 224 3.24 8.99 -6.36
C ARG A 224 2.33 9.45 -7.51
N ILE A 225 2.28 8.70 -8.61
CA ILE A 225 1.35 8.97 -9.71
C ILE A 225 -0.10 8.83 -9.21
N ASN A 226 -0.38 7.79 -8.43
CA ASN A 226 -1.70 7.59 -7.81
C ASN A 226 -2.09 8.75 -6.88
N MET A 227 -1.16 9.26 -6.07
CA MET A 227 -1.37 10.46 -5.24
C MET A 227 -1.77 11.68 -6.10
N GLN A 228 -1.05 11.92 -7.20
CA GLN A 228 -1.35 13.03 -8.13
C GLN A 228 -2.73 12.90 -8.76
N LEU A 229 -3.15 11.69 -9.15
CA LEU A 229 -4.45 11.43 -9.77
C LEU A 229 -5.64 11.80 -8.88
N ILE A 230 -5.47 11.79 -7.55
CA ILE A 230 -6.51 12.16 -6.59
C ILE A 230 -6.21 13.47 -5.85
N GLY A 231 -5.17 14.20 -6.26
CA GLY A 231 -4.80 15.49 -5.68
C GLY A 231 -4.38 15.42 -4.21
N VAL A 232 -3.63 14.36 -3.84
CA VAL A 232 -3.10 14.15 -2.47
C VAL A 232 -1.60 14.37 -2.47
N THR A 233 -1.11 15.06 -1.44
CA THR A 233 0.33 15.30 -1.26
C THR A 233 0.99 14.23 -0.39
N PRO A 234 2.31 14.01 -0.51
CA PRO A 234 3.04 13.11 0.39
C PRO A 234 2.91 13.50 1.87
N GLU A 235 2.81 14.80 2.17
CA GLU A 235 2.63 15.30 3.54
C GLU A 235 1.25 14.90 4.10
N GLU A 236 0.18 14.98 3.31
CA GLU A 236 -1.16 14.51 3.72
C GLU A 236 -1.16 13.01 4.01
N VAL A 237 -0.44 12.21 3.19
CA VAL A 237 -0.29 10.76 3.42
C VAL A 237 0.45 10.49 4.72
N MET A 238 1.55 11.18 4.99
CA MET A 238 2.31 11.03 6.23
C MET A 238 1.49 11.42 7.46
N ASN A 239 0.71 12.50 7.37
CA ASN A 239 -0.18 12.92 8.45
C ASN A 239 -1.30 11.90 8.70
N PHE A 240 -1.82 11.29 7.64
CA PHE A 240 -2.82 10.23 7.75
C PHE A 240 -2.26 8.98 8.44
N ILE A 241 -1.05 8.55 8.10
CA ILE A 241 -0.35 7.43 8.74
C ILE A 241 -0.17 7.71 10.24
N LYS A 242 0.39 8.88 10.58
CA LYS A 242 0.61 9.27 11.99
C LYS A 242 -0.68 9.35 12.80
N ALA A 243 -1.79 9.80 12.20
CA ALA A 243 -3.08 9.83 12.86
C ALA A 243 -3.65 8.43 13.14
N GLY A 244 -3.36 7.45 12.27
CA GLY A 244 -3.74 6.04 12.46
C GLY A 244 -2.89 5.30 13.49
N GLU A 245 -1.66 5.76 13.77
CA GLU A 245 -0.77 5.16 14.76
C GLU A 245 -1.05 5.65 16.20
N GLN A 246 -1.86 6.70 16.38
CA GLN A 246 -2.23 7.17 17.70
C GLN A 246 -3.25 6.20 18.33
N PRO A 247 -2.99 5.65 19.54
CA PRO A 247 -3.96 4.82 20.22
C PRO A 247 -5.25 5.62 20.43
N LEU A 248 -6.39 4.99 20.15
CA LEU A 248 -7.71 5.54 20.48
C LEU A 248 -7.73 5.88 21.97
N GLN A 249 -7.73 7.17 22.30
CA GLN A 249 -7.86 7.67 23.66
C GLN A 249 -9.30 7.48 24.14
#